data_5ec6ca79894ddc0ded37e6aa66efd8c4
#
_entry.id   5ec6ca79894ddc0ded37e6aa66efd8c4
#
_cell.length_a   1.000
_cell.length_b   1.000
_cell.length_c   1.000
_cell.angle_alpha   90.00
_cell.angle_beta   90.00
_cell.angle_gamma   90.00
#
_symmetry.space_group_name_H-M   'P 1'
#
loop_
_entity.id
_entity.type
_entity.pdbx_description
1 polymer ?
#
loop_
_entity_poly.entity_id
_entity_poly.type
_entity_poly.pdbx_seq_one_letter_code
_entity_poly.pdbx_strand_id
1 'polypeptide(L)'
;MPASPPNPSEENAYVIDIESAAELARLLHQDRHVTKSMGGLLAEQPDISNMHDILDIACGPGGWALEVADRYTHIKVVGIDISQSMIEYARALAKAQKLKNVEFLVMDALKPLDFPNASFDLVNARFIQGFMPPHAWPALLQQCLRVCRPGGIIRLTEAETAITNSPASEKMAGMLTLALKKAGRSLSPGGRHLGIVPMLERFLRDVGCENVQSKAHVLSYSAGTEAHSGWYQNSMVGAQLLKPLFIKMQVTTQEEFDQLYEQMLRELEAEWFCGIEFFLTAWGKKKELLP
;
A
#
# COMPACT_ATOMS: atom_id res chain seq x y z
N MET A 1 -19.75 28.95 -25.78
CA MET A 1 -18.51 29.29 -25.11
C MET A 1 -17.73 27.99 -24.99
N PRO A 2 -16.46 27.88 -25.41
CA PRO A 2 -15.68 26.68 -25.18
C PRO A 2 -15.42 26.51 -23.69
N ALA A 3 -15.51 25.27 -23.20
CA ALA A 3 -15.21 24.92 -21.82
C ALA A 3 -13.76 25.27 -21.50
N SER A 4 -13.54 25.89 -20.33
CA SER A 4 -12.21 26.20 -19.82
C SER A 4 -11.40 24.91 -19.67
N PRO A 5 -10.08 24.91 -19.97
CA PRO A 5 -9.25 23.75 -19.74
C PRO A 5 -9.25 23.41 -18.24
N PRO A 6 -9.13 22.11 -17.89
CA PRO A 6 -9.09 21.69 -16.50
C PRO A 6 -7.89 22.31 -15.80
N ASN A 7 -8.10 22.69 -14.56
CA ASN A 7 -7.13 23.33 -13.68
C ASN A 7 -5.93 22.38 -13.43
N PRO A 8 -4.67 22.81 -13.61
CA PRO A 8 -3.48 21.98 -13.41
C PRO A 8 -3.23 21.48 -11.96
N SER A 9 -4.12 21.78 -11.02
CA SER A 9 -3.98 21.45 -9.60
C SER A 9 -4.52 20.09 -9.16
N GLU A 10 -5.03 19.26 -10.07
CA GLU A 10 -5.38 17.85 -9.81
C GLU A 10 -4.32 16.89 -10.38
N GLU A 11 -3.04 17.17 -10.14
CA GLU A 11 -2.01 16.17 -10.38
C GLU A 11 -2.26 14.99 -9.43
N ASN A 12 -2.47 13.82 -10.04
CA ASN A 12 -2.56 12.54 -9.37
C ASN A 12 -1.47 12.44 -8.27
N ALA A 13 -1.90 12.30 -7.02
CA ALA A 13 -0.99 12.32 -5.87
C ALA A 13 -0.04 11.10 -5.85
N TYR A 14 -0.31 10.06 -6.64
CA TYR A 14 0.51 8.86 -6.71
C TYR A 14 1.82 9.13 -7.46
N VAL A 15 2.92 8.54 -6.99
CA VAL A 15 4.26 8.75 -7.57
C VAL A 15 4.53 7.94 -8.84
N ILE A 16 3.64 7.01 -9.17
CA ILE A 16 3.69 6.10 -10.32
C ILE A 16 2.44 6.35 -11.19
N ASP A 17 2.53 6.05 -12.48
CA ASP A 17 1.36 6.03 -13.36
C ASP A 17 0.45 4.83 -13.01
N ILE A 18 -0.60 5.10 -12.23
CA ILE A 18 -1.57 4.10 -11.77
C ILE A 18 -2.47 3.54 -12.88
N GLU A 19 -2.53 4.18 -14.03
CA GLU A 19 -3.29 3.69 -15.18
C GLU A 19 -2.50 2.67 -16.03
N SER A 20 -1.25 2.39 -15.63
CA SER A 20 -0.38 1.44 -16.33
C SER A 20 -0.80 -0.01 -16.08
N ALA A 21 -0.99 -0.80 -17.16
CA ALA A 21 -1.23 -2.23 -17.06
C ALA A 21 -0.08 -3.00 -16.37
N ALA A 22 1.15 -2.48 -16.48
CA ALA A 22 2.31 -3.04 -15.79
C ALA A 22 2.22 -2.86 -14.28
N GLU A 23 1.75 -1.69 -13.82
CA GLU A 23 1.51 -1.44 -12.39
C GLU A 23 0.42 -2.35 -11.83
N LEU A 24 -0.68 -2.51 -12.57
CA LEU A 24 -1.77 -3.39 -12.18
C LEU A 24 -1.28 -4.83 -11.94
N ALA A 25 -0.53 -5.38 -12.90
CA ALA A 25 0.02 -6.73 -12.77
C ALA A 25 1.01 -6.84 -11.59
N ARG A 26 1.88 -5.82 -11.44
CA ARG A 26 2.85 -5.74 -10.34
C ARG A 26 2.17 -5.77 -8.97
N LEU A 27 1.12 -4.96 -8.78
CA LEU A 27 0.39 -4.87 -7.51
C LEU A 27 -0.28 -6.19 -7.13
N LEU A 28 -0.87 -6.91 -8.09
CA LEU A 28 -1.48 -8.22 -7.83
C LEU A 28 -0.45 -9.28 -7.41
N HIS A 29 0.74 -9.27 -8.04
CA HIS A 29 1.82 -10.18 -7.66
C HIS A 29 2.39 -9.83 -6.29
N GLN A 30 2.64 -8.55 -6.04
CA GLN A 30 3.13 -8.06 -4.74
C GLN A 30 2.17 -8.45 -3.62
N ASP A 31 0.87 -8.26 -3.81
CA ASP A 31 -0.15 -8.54 -2.81
C ASP A 31 -0.13 -9.99 -2.33
N ARG A 32 -0.03 -10.95 -3.24
CA ARG A 32 0.03 -12.38 -2.91
C ARG A 32 1.25 -12.73 -2.06
N HIS A 33 2.43 -12.24 -2.46
CA HIS A 33 3.67 -12.51 -1.71
C HIS A 33 3.65 -11.88 -0.33
N VAL A 34 3.19 -10.64 -0.24
CA VAL A 34 3.03 -9.92 1.02
C VAL A 34 2.06 -10.64 1.93
N THR A 35 0.84 -10.94 1.47
CA THR A 35 -0.20 -11.61 2.26
C THR A 35 0.29 -12.99 2.76
N LYS A 36 1.00 -13.75 1.92
CA LYS A 36 1.61 -15.02 2.31
C LYS A 36 2.67 -14.84 3.40
N SER A 37 3.57 -13.86 3.25
CA SER A 37 4.63 -13.59 4.24
C SER A 37 4.09 -13.10 5.57
N MET A 38 2.94 -12.46 5.57
CA MET A 38 2.22 -12.03 6.79
C MET A 38 1.53 -13.18 7.52
N GLY A 39 1.49 -14.38 6.92
CA GLY A 39 0.80 -15.56 7.47
C GLY A 39 -0.69 -15.61 7.16
N GLY A 40 -1.17 -14.75 6.27
CA GLY A 40 -2.56 -14.68 5.80
C GLY A 40 -3.16 -13.28 5.84
N LEU A 41 -4.40 -13.19 5.42
CA LEU A 41 -5.13 -11.94 5.21
C LEU A 41 -5.31 -11.11 6.48
N LEU A 42 -5.63 -11.78 7.59
CA LEU A 42 -5.95 -11.22 8.90
C LEU A 42 -5.22 -12.00 10.01
N ALA A 43 -3.96 -12.39 9.77
CA ALA A 43 -3.21 -13.30 10.65
C ALA A 43 -2.96 -12.77 12.07
N GLU A 44 -3.08 -11.46 12.26
CA GLU A 44 -2.96 -10.80 13.58
C GLU A 44 -4.31 -10.71 14.33
N GLN A 45 -5.43 -11.09 13.67
CA GLN A 45 -6.76 -11.08 14.27
C GLN A 45 -7.16 -12.50 14.66
N PRO A 46 -7.12 -12.86 15.95
CA PRO A 46 -7.35 -14.23 16.40
C PRO A 46 -8.81 -14.69 16.22
N ASP A 47 -9.75 -13.75 16.25
CA ASP A 47 -11.17 -14.00 16.07
C ASP A 47 -11.79 -12.95 15.15
N ILE A 48 -12.37 -13.41 14.06
CA ILE A 48 -13.07 -12.60 13.06
C ILE A 48 -14.55 -12.99 12.93
N SER A 49 -15.06 -13.84 13.81
CA SER A 49 -16.43 -14.37 13.74
C SER A 49 -17.52 -13.31 13.78
N ASN A 50 -17.23 -12.19 14.45
CA ASN A 50 -18.13 -11.04 14.59
C ASN A 50 -17.84 -9.91 13.60
N MET A 51 -16.93 -10.11 12.63
CA MET A 51 -16.69 -9.16 11.55
C MET A 51 -17.68 -9.41 10.40
N HIS A 52 -18.40 -8.39 10.01
CA HIS A 52 -19.38 -8.44 8.93
C HIS A 52 -19.10 -7.48 7.79
N ASP A 53 -18.53 -6.30 8.09
CA ASP A 53 -18.28 -5.27 7.10
C ASP A 53 -16.83 -4.78 7.20
N ILE A 54 -16.10 -4.86 6.08
CA ILE A 54 -14.69 -4.43 5.97
C ILE A 54 -14.57 -3.37 4.88
N LEU A 55 -13.82 -2.30 5.18
CA LEU A 55 -13.38 -1.30 4.20
C LEU A 55 -11.90 -1.50 3.90
N ASP A 56 -11.54 -1.58 2.62
CA ASP A 56 -10.16 -1.58 2.13
C ASP A 56 -9.87 -0.27 1.39
N ILE A 57 -9.06 0.59 2.00
CA ILE A 57 -8.72 1.92 1.48
C ILE A 57 -7.53 1.81 0.55
N ALA A 58 -7.64 2.44 -0.64
CA ALA A 58 -6.66 2.35 -1.73
C ALA A 58 -6.39 0.88 -2.10
N CYS A 59 -7.47 0.17 -2.38
CA CYS A 59 -7.45 -1.27 -2.63
C CYS A 59 -6.72 -1.66 -3.92
N GLY A 60 -6.34 -0.70 -4.78
CA GLY A 60 -5.74 -0.94 -6.08
C GLY A 60 -6.61 -1.88 -6.93
N PRO A 61 -6.02 -2.91 -7.59
CA PRO A 61 -6.77 -3.89 -8.38
C PRO A 61 -7.56 -4.90 -7.55
N GLY A 62 -7.69 -4.67 -6.23
CA GLY A 62 -8.58 -5.41 -5.34
C GLY A 62 -8.04 -6.76 -4.84
N GLY A 63 -6.75 -7.06 -4.99
CA GLY A 63 -6.20 -8.39 -4.68
C GLY A 63 -6.57 -8.87 -3.27
N TRP A 64 -6.27 -8.10 -2.24
CA TRP A 64 -6.60 -8.45 -0.85
C TRP A 64 -8.10 -8.50 -0.59
N ALA A 65 -8.85 -7.52 -1.07
CA ALA A 65 -10.30 -7.44 -0.86
C ALA A 65 -11.05 -8.64 -1.49
N LEU A 66 -10.62 -9.05 -2.71
CA LEU A 66 -11.16 -10.24 -3.40
C LEU A 66 -10.85 -11.53 -2.63
N GLU A 67 -9.62 -11.68 -2.12
CA GLU A 67 -9.22 -12.87 -1.37
C GLU A 67 -9.94 -12.94 -0.01
N VAL A 68 -10.16 -11.80 0.66
CA VAL A 68 -11.00 -11.74 1.88
C VAL A 68 -12.42 -12.17 1.58
N ALA A 69 -13.01 -11.64 0.51
CA ALA A 69 -14.40 -11.96 0.13
C ALA A 69 -14.58 -13.43 -0.26
N ASP A 70 -13.61 -14.03 -0.96
CA ASP A 70 -13.63 -15.45 -1.33
C ASP A 70 -13.52 -16.35 -0.10
N ARG A 71 -12.57 -16.02 0.79
CA ARG A 71 -12.27 -16.84 1.97
C ARG A 71 -13.32 -16.73 3.08
N TYR A 72 -13.92 -15.56 3.24
CA TYR A 72 -14.86 -15.24 4.34
C TYR A 72 -16.20 -14.78 3.77
N THR A 73 -17.00 -15.73 3.29
CA THR A 73 -18.25 -15.47 2.57
C THR A 73 -19.33 -14.76 3.38
N HIS A 74 -19.21 -14.73 4.71
CA HIS A 74 -20.10 -13.99 5.62
C HIS A 74 -19.70 -12.52 5.78
N ILE A 75 -18.50 -12.13 5.32
CA ILE A 75 -18.00 -10.77 5.42
C ILE A 75 -18.30 -10.02 4.10
N LYS A 76 -18.85 -8.84 4.20
CA LYS A 76 -18.95 -7.89 3.09
C LYS A 76 -17.72 -7.03 3.05
N VAL A 77 -17.12 -6.90 1.87
CA VAL A 77 -15.91 -6.10 1.67
C VAL A 77 -16.23 -4.95 0.72
N VAL A 78 -15.85 -3.74 1.09
CA VAL A 78 -15.87 -2.58 0.21
C VAL A 78 -14.42 -2.16 -0.05
N GLY A 79 -13.98 -2.16 -1.31
CA GLY A 79 -12.70 -1.61 -1.73
C GLY A 79 -12.88 -0.23 -2.36
N ILE A 80 -12.05 0.73 -1.98
CA ILE A 80 -12.03 2.06 -2.61
C ILE A 80 -10.64 2.36 -3.17
N ASP A 81 -10.61 2.97 -4.35
CA ASP A 81 -9.38 3.49 -4.97
C ASP A 81 -9.72 4.72 -5.82
N ILE A 82 -8.76 5.61 -6.02
CA ILE A 82 -8.95 6.80 -6.86
C ILE A 82 -8.91 6.45 -8.37
N SER A 83 -8.22 5.37 -8.74
CA SER A 83 -8.06 4.94 -10.12
C SER A 83 -9.30 4.23 -10.64
N GLN A 84 -9.90 4.79 -11.69
CA GLN A 84 -11.01 4.18 -12.40
C GLN A 84 -10.62 2.83 -13.00
N SER A 85 -9.44 2.72 -13.61
CA SER A 85 -8.98 1.49 -14.26
C SER A 85 -8.75 0.36 -13.25
N MET A 86 -8.17 0.66 -12.08
CA MET A 86 -7.99 -0.32 -11.00
C MET A 86 -9.34 -0.85 -10.49
N ILE A 87 -10.31 0.04 -10.28
CA ILE A 87 -11.66 -0.35 -9.84
C ILE A 87 -12.41 -1.16 -10.90
N GLU A 88 -12.32 -0.78 -12.17
CA GLU A 88 -12.93 -1.56 -13.26
C GLU A 88 -12.35 -2.97 -13.34
N TYR A 89 -11.04 -3.08 -13.20
CA TYR A 89 -10.36 -4.36 -13.16
C TYR A 89 -10.79 -5.21 -11.95
N ALA A 90 -10.82 -4.63 -10.76
CA ALA A 90 -11.28 -5.31 -9.54
C ALA A 90 -12.72 -5.82 -9.67
N ARG A 91 -13.63 -5.00 -10.25
CA ARG A 91 -15.02 -5.40 -10.56
C ARG A 91 -15.08 -6.56 -11.55
N ALA A 92 -14.24 -6.52 -12.60
CA ALA A 92 -14.18 -7.60 -13.59
C ALA A 92 -13.72 -8.92 -12.94
N LEU A 93 -12.71 -8.89 -12.07
CA LEU A 93 -12.25 -10.05 -11.32
C LEU A 93 -13.31 -10.58 -10.36
N ALA A 94 -13.98 -9.71 -9.59
CA ALA A 94 -15.07 -10.10 -8.70
C ALA A 94 -16.18 -10.85 -9.46
N LYS A 95 -16.56 -10.32 -10.63
CA LYS A 95 -17.54 -10.96 -11.52
C LYS A 95 -17.06 -12.31 -12.05
N ALA A 96 -15.80 -12.41 -12.49
CA ALA A 96 -15.22 -13.66 -13.00
C ALA A 96 -15.17 -14.75 -11.92
N GLN A 97 -14.85 -14.36 -10.68
CA GLN A 97 -14.83 -15.23 -9.51
C GLN A 97 -16.21 -15.48 -8.90
N LYS A 98 -17.26 -14.83 -9.42
CA LYS A 98 -18.66 -14.92 -8.95
C LYS A 98 -18.85 -14.51 -7.48
N LEU A 99 -18.00 -13.63 -6.99
CA LEU A 99 -18.12 -13.08 -5.64
C LEU A 99 -19.31 -12.12 -5.55
N LYS A 100 -20.11 -12.24 -4.50
CA LYS A 100 -21.33 -11.44 -4.28
C LYS A 100 -21.23 -10.54 -3.06
N ASN A 101 -20.18 -10.71 -2.28
CA ASN A 101 -19.93 -10.06 -1.01
C ASN A 101 -18.77 -9.04 -1.08
N VAL A 102 -18.44 -8.59 -2.28
CA VAL A 102 -17.43 -7.53 -2.49
C VAL A 102 -17.95 -6.47 -3.44
N GLU A 103 -17.67 -5.21 -3.11
CA GLU A 103 -17.99 -4.04 -3.91
C GLU A 103 -16.75 -3.16 -4.06
N PHE A 104 -16.59 -2.51 -5.22
CA PHE A 104 -15.48 -1.63 -5.50
C PHE A 104 -15.98 -0.26 -5.98
N LEU A 105 -15.49 0.84 -5.37
CA LEU A 105 -15.94 2.20 -5.62
C LEU A 105 -14.75 3.10 -5.96
N VAL A 106 -14.92 3.97 -6.95
CA VAL A 106 -13.96 5.04 -7.20
C VAL A 106 -14.14 6.12 -6.15
N MET A 107 -13.12 6.33 -5.32
CA MET A 107 -13.17 7.30 -4.23
C MET A 107 -11.76 7.79 -3.88
N ASP A 108 -11.60 9.08 -3.66
CA ASP A 108 -10.36 9.71 -3.25
C ASP A 108 -10.23 9.67 -1.72
N ALA A 109 -9.26 8.90 -1.22
CA ALA A 109 -9.00 8.77 0.22
C ALA A 109 -8.45 10.05 0.88
N LEU A 110 -8.03 11.05 0.10
CA LEU A 110 -7.64 12.38 0.60
C LEU A 110 -8.83 13.29 0.87
N LYS A 111 -10.03 12.88 0.45
CA LYS A 111 -11.30 13.58 0.70
C LYS A 111 -12.12 12.89 1.80
N PRO A 112 -13.15 13.54 2.35
CA PRO A 112 -14.07 12.87 3.26
C PRO A 112 -14.67 11.61 2.62
N LEU A 113 -14.62 10.48 3.33
CA LEU A 113 -15.14 9.20 2.84
C LEU A 113 -16.68 9.25 2.80
N ASP A 114 -17.28 8.90 1.66
CA ASP A 114 -18.73 8.91 1.47
C ASP A 114 -19.38 7.63 2.03
N PHE A 115 -19.22 7.45 3.34
CA PHE A 115 -19.85 6.37 4.10
C PHE A 115 -20.47 6.94 5.39
N PRO A 116 -21.56 6.35 5.88
CA PRO A 116 -22.13 6.70 7.18
C PRO A 116 -21.12 6.46 8.33
N ASN A 117 -21.35 7.09 9.46
CA ASN A 117 -20.60 6.80 10.68
C ASN A 117 -20.83 5.35 11.13
N ALA A 118 -19.80 4.71 11.68
CA ALA A 118 -19.92 3.37 12.27
C ALA A 118 -20.46 2.30 11.30
N SER A 119 -19.92 2.26 10.08
CA SER A 119 -20.33 1.34 9.01
C SER A 119 -19.53 0.05 8.96
N PHE A 120 -18.26 0.06 9.42
CA PHE A 120 -17.32 -1.03 9.22
C PHE A 120 -16.77 -1.57 10.54
N ASP A 121 -16.60 -2.90 10.63
CA ASP A 121 -15.97 -3.57 11.76
C ASP A 121 -14.44 -3.50 11.67
N LEU A 122 -13.92 -3.44 10.43
CA LEU A 122 -12.50 -3.26 10.15
C LEU A 122 -12.31 -2.27 9.01
N VAL A 123 -11.40 -1.31 9.20
CA VAL A 123 -10.92 -0.39 8.17
C VAL A 123 -9.45 -0.70 7.92
N ASN A 124 -9.13 -1.21 6.74
CA ASN A 124 -7.80 -1.62 6.32
C ASN A 124 -7.20 -0.60 5.35
N ALA A 125 -5.90 -0.35 5.46
CA ALA A 125 -5.13 0.37 4.46
C ALA A 125 -3.71 -0.22 4.38
N ARG A 126 -3.20 -0.45 3.15
CA ARG A 126 -1.87 -1.05 2.96
C ARG A 126 -1.10 -0.32 1.88
N PHE A 127 0.17 0.00 2.17
CA PHE A 127 1.12 0.60 1.23
C PHE A 127 0.64 1.91 0.61
N ILE A 128 -0.03 2.74 1.42
CA ILE A 128 -0.60 4.01 0.98
C ILE A 128 0.38 5.18 1.04
N GLN A 129 1.57 4.99 1.62
CA GLN A 129 2.60 6.03 1.73
C GLN A 129 3.00 6.61 0.37
N GLY A 130 2.96 5.82 -0.71
CA GLY A 130 3.36 6.26 -2.05
C GLY A 130 2.61 7.51 -2.56
N PHE A 131 1.35 7.70 -2.12
CA PHE A 131 0.53 8.86 -2.47
C PHE A 131 0.16 9.75 -1.28
N MET A 132 0.25 9.25 -0.05
CA MET A 132 -0.18 9.94 1.16
C MET A 132 0.87 10.94 1.66
N PRO A 133 0.65 12.26 1.56
CA PRO A 133 1.58 13.23 2.12
C PRO A 133 1.49 13.21 3.66
N PRO A 134 2.60 13.49 4.38
CA PRO A 134 2.66 13.43 5.85
C PRO A 134 1.54 14.18 6.57
N HIS A 135 1.15 15.36 6.06
CA HIS A 135 0.11 16.19 6.68
C HIS A 135 -1.32 15.65 6.49
N ALA A 136 -1.53 14.73 5.55
CA ALA A 136 -2.87 14.17 5.27
C ALA A 136 -3.21 12.94 6.15
N TRP A 137 -2.22 12.29 6.76
CA TRP A 137 -2.45 11.12 7.61
C TRP A 137 -3.46 11.36 8.74
N PRO A 138 -3.38 12.47 9.52
CA PRO A 138 -4.35 12.70 10.58
C PRO A 138 -5.80 12.81 10.06
N ALA A 139 -6.00 13.49 8.93
CA ALA A 139 -7.34 13.65 8.34
C ALA A 139 -7.91 12.31 7.85
N LEU A 140 -7.10 11.49 7.16
CA LEU A 140 -7.51 10.15 6.74
C LEU A 140 -7.88 9.29 7.94
N LEU A 141 -7.03 9.25 8.98
CA LEU A 141 -7.26 8.41 10.16
C LEU A 141 -8.50 8.86 10.96
N GLN A 142 -8.81 10.16 10.99
CA GLN A 142 -10.07 10.65 11.53
C GLN A 142 -11.27 10.12 10.73
N GLN A 143 -11.18 10.05 9.39
CA GLN A 143 -12.22 9.45 8.58
C GLN A 143 -12.31 7.94 8.82
N CYS A 144 -11.17 7.22 8.93
CA CYS A 144 -11.16 5.81 9.30
C CYS A 144 -11.88 5.58 10.64
N LEU A 145 -11.55 6.41 11.65
CA LEU A 145 -12.19 6.32 12.96
C LEU A 145 -13.70 6.62 12.90
N ARG A 146 -14.11 7.59 12.08
CA ARG A 146 -15.52 7.96 11.91
C ARG A 146 -16.32 6.80 11.33
N VAL A 147 -15.84 6.19 10.25
CA VAL A 147 -16.57 5.11 9.56
C VAL A 147 -16.44 3.75 10.25
N CYS A 148 -15.44 3.56 11.13
CA CYS A 148 -15.28 2.38 11.95
C CYS A 148 -16.35 2.34 13.06
N ARG A 149 -16.91 1.17 13.35
CA ARG A 149 -17.84 0.93 14.48
C ARG A 149 -17.13 1.09 15.81
N PRO A 150 -17.83 1.46 16.91
CA PRO A 150 -17.29 1.29 18.26
C PRO A 150 -16.82 -0.16 18.47
N GLY A 151 -15.64 -0.35 19.07
CA GLY A 151 -15.01 -1.68 19.20
C GLY A 151 -14.37 -2.22 17.92
N GLY A 152 -14.61 -1.63 16.76
CA GLY A 152 -14.03 -1.99 15.48
C GLY A 152 -12.54 -1.64 15.37
N ILE A 153 -11.89 -2.11 14.33
CA ILE A 153 -10.44 -2.10 14.15
C ILE A 153 -10.03 -1.19 13.01
N ILE A 154 -9.02 -0.36 13.22
CA ILE A 154 -8.26 0.31 12.16
C ILE A 154 -6.92 -0.43 12.04
N ARG A 155 -6.60 -0.88 10.82
CA ARG A 155 -5.42 -1.68 10.48
C ARG A 155 -4.62 -1.01 9.38
N LEU A 156 -3.35 -0.77 9.65
CA LEU A 156 -2.41 -0.15 8.72
C LEU A 156 -1.25 -1.09 8.47
N THR A 157 -0.84 -1.26 7.22
CA THR A 157 0.38 -2.02 6.87
C THR A 157 1.23 -1.19 5.94
N GLU A 158 2.49 -0.97 6.31
CA GLU A 158 3.44 -0.23 5.50
C GLU A 158 4.79 -0.94 5.46
N ALA A 159 5.54 -0.70 4.39
CA ALA A 159 6.89 -1.20 4.22
C ALA A 159 7.93 -0.12 4.55
N GLU A 160 9.13 -0.55 4.84
CA GLU A 160 10.34 0.25 4.76
C GLU A 160 11.16 -0.18 3.53
N THR A 161 12.24 0.50 3.23
CA THR A 161 13.11 0.09 2.12
C THR A 161 13.72 -1.29 2.37
N ALA A 162 13.85 -2.08 1.31
CA ALA A 162 14.46 -3.39 1.36
C ALA A 162 15.91 -3.35 1.88
N ILE A 163 16.31 -4.43 2.54
CA ILE A 163 17.69 -4.67 2.97
C ILE A 163 18.29 -5.74 2.06
N THR A 164 19.41 -5.45 1.44
CA THR A 164 20.01 -6.33 0.43
C THR A 164 21.54 -6.24 0.44
N ASN A 165 22.19 -7.23 -0.14
CA ASN A 165 23.62 -7.22 -0.42
C ASN A 165 23.95 -6.77 -1.86
N SER A 166 22.95 -6.29 -2.63
CA SER A 166 23.15 -5.72 -3.96
C SER A 166 23.43 -4.21 -3.85
N PRO A 167 24.64 -3.75 -4.21
CA PRO A 167 24.98 -2.32 -4.22
C PRO A 167 24.06 -1.49 -5.14
N ALA A 168 23.63 -2.06 -6.26
CA ALA A 168 22.73 -1.38 -7.18
C ALA A 168 21.32 -1.21 -6.60
N SER A 169 20.78 -2.26 -5.97
CA SER A 169 19.46 -2.19 -5.30
C SER A 169 19.50 -1.23 -4.11
N GLU A 170 20.56 -1.23 -3.32
CA GLU A 170 20.73 -0.29 -2.20
C GLU A 170 20.78 1.16 -2.69
N LYS A 171 21.52 1.43 -3.77
CA LYS A 171 21.56 2.76 -4.40
C LYS A 171 20.18 3.18 -4.93
N MET A 172 19.45 2.26 -5.56
CA MET A 172 18.09 2.51 -6.06
C MET A 172 17.13 2.86 -4.92
N ALA A 173 17.18 2.13 -3.79
CA ALA A 173 16.41 2.42 -2.58
C ALA A 173 16.76 3.80 -1.99
N GLY A 174 18.05 4.17 -1.99
CA GLY A 174 18.50 5.50 -1.57
C GLY A 174 17.96 6.62 -2.48
N MET A 175 17.88 6.38 -3.80
CA MET A 175 17.25 7.32 -4.73
C MET A 175 15.76 7.49 -4.46
N LEU A 176 15.04 6.40 -4.15
CA LEU A 176 13.62 6.46 -3.79
C LEU A 176 13.38 7.30 -2.53
N THR A 177 14.12 7.03 -1.46
CA THR A 177 13.95 7.77 -0.19
C THR A 177 14.27 9.25 -0.36
N LEU A 178 15.31 9.59 -1.14
CA LEU A 178 15.68 10.96 -1.44
C LEU A 178 14.65 11.66 -2.32
N ALA A 179 14.13 10.98 -3.35
CA ALA A 179 13.10 11.52 -4.23
C ALA A 179 11.82 11.83 -3.45
N LEU A 180 11.36 10.91 -2.60
CA LEU A 180 10.20 11.13 -1.73
C LEU A 180 10.45 12.26 -0.72
N LYS A 181 11.67 12.40 -0.20
CA LYS A 181 12.03 13.52 0.67
C LYS A 181 11.92 14.85 -0.07
N LYS A 182 12.49 14.95 -1.28
CA LYS A 182 12.40 16.16 -2.12
C LYS A 182 10.95 16.46 -2.52
N ALA A 183 10.12 15.43 -2.72
CA ALA A 183 8.70 15.58 -3.02
C ALA A 183 7.83 15.92 -1.79
N GLY A 184 8.41 16.07 -0.59
CA GLY A 184 7.68 16.36 0.64
C GLY A 184 6.83 15.19 1.16
N ARG A 185 7.14 13.94 0.76
CA ARG A 185 6.36 12.73 1.08
C ARG A 185 7.05 11.78 2.05
N SER A 186 8.23 12.11 2.55
CA SER A 186 8.94 11.30 3.54
C SER A 186 8.69 11.80 4.96
N LEU A 187 8.49 10.87 5.88
CA LEU A 187 8.47 11.13 7.32
C LEU A 187 9.87 11.00 7.97
N SER A 188 10.87 10.55 7.21
CA SER A 188 12.26 10.48 7.67
C SER A 188 12.90 11.87 7.73
N PRO A 189 13.43 12.32 8.89
CA PRO A 189 14.07 13.63 9.00
C PRO A 189 15.26 13.81 8.04
N GLY A 190 16.06 12.76 7.87
CA GLY A 190 17.25 12.77 7.00
C GLY A 190 17.01 12.22 5.59
N GLY A 191 15.81 11.72 5.26
CA GLY A 191 15.52 11.09 3.97
C GLY A 191 16.28 9.78 3.74
N ARG A 192 16.73 9.10 4.79
CA ARG A 192 17.45 7.82 4.70
C ARG A 192 16.52 6.61 4.65
N HIS A 193 15.27 6.83 5.02
CA HIS A 193 14.20 5.83 5.14
C HIS A 193 12.92 6.42 4.56
N LEU A 194 11.90 5.61 4.35
CA LEU A 194 10.55 6.09 4.07
C LEU A 194 9.98 6.80 5.31
N GLY A 195 10.23 6.25 6.49
CA GLY A 195 9.97 6.87 7.78
C GLY A 195 8.53 6.72 8.26
N ILE A 196 7.69 5.98 7.55
CA ILE A 196 6.30 5.74 7.91
C ILE A 196 6.15 4.65 8.97
N VAL A 197 6.91 3.57 8.84
CA VAL A 197 6.77 2.38 9.68
C VAL A 197 6.81 2.69 11.18
N PRO A 198 7.78 3.47 11.71
CA PRO A 198 7.81 3.81 13.13
C PRO A 198 6.66 4.72 13.58
N MET A 199 5.93 5.33 12.64
CA MET A 199 4.84 6.26 12.95
C MET A 199 3.48 5.58 13.08
N LEU A 200 3.29 4.37 12.57
CA LEU A 200 1.98 3.72 12.48
C LEU A 200 1.26 3.62 13.82
N GLU A 201 1.93 3.09 14.85
CA GLU A 201 1.32 3.00 16.19
C GLU A 201 1.02 4.38 16.77
N ARG A 202 1.93 5.33 16.58
CA ARG A 202 1.74 6.70 17.03
C ARG A 202 0.52 7.33 16.39
N PHE A 203 0.35 7.19 15.08
CA PHE A 203 -0.80 7.68 14.35
C PHE A 203 -2.13 7.10 14.86
N LEU A 204 -2.16 5.78 15.15
CA LEU A 204 -3.35 5.15 15.71
C LEU A 204 -3.67 5.67 17.13
N ARG A 205 -2.66 5.88 17.97
CA ARG A 205 -2.86 6.47 19.32
C ARG A 205 -3.33 7.91 19.23
N ASP A 206 -2.72 8.72 18.35
CA ASP A 206 -3.04 10.13 18.21
C ASP A 206 -4.47 10.37 17.71
N VAL A 207 -5.02 9.45 16.89
CA VAL A 207 -6.41 9.52 16.45
C VAL A 207 -7.41 9.02 17.50
N GLY A 208 -6.94 8.40 18.61
CA GLY A 208 -7.76 7.94 19.70
C GLY A 208 -8.10 6.45 19.68
N CYS A 209 -7.33 5.63 18.96
CA CYS A 209 -7.44 4.17 19.08
C CYS A 209 -6.89 3.68 20.41
N GLU A 210 -7.56 2.68 20.97
CA GLU A 210 -7.13 1.93 22.16
C GLU A 210 -6.54 0.56 21.77
N ASN A 211 -5.82 -0.07 22.69
CA ASN A 211 -5.22 -1.39 22.48
C ASN A 211 -4.37 -1.47 21.20
N VAL A 212 -3.60 -0.42 20.95
CA VAL A 212 -2.73 -0.36 19.76
C VAL A 212 -1.62 -1.38 19.88
N GLN A 213 -1.50 -2.23 18.87
CA GLN A 213 -0.52 -3.29 18.75
C GLN A 213 0.12 -3.24 17.35
N SER A 214 1.27 -3.90 17.22
CA SER A 214 1.91 -4.08 15.92
C SER A 214 2.56 -5.45 15.79
N LYS A 215 2.75 -5.88 14.54
CA LYS A 215 3.46 -7.11 14.17
C LYS A 215 4.35 -6.85 12.97
N ALA A 216 5.62 -7.18 13.12
CA ALA A 216 6.60 -7.14 12.06
C ALA A 216 6.53 -8.40 11.18
N HIS A 217 6.72 -8.21 9.89
CA HIS A 217 6.77 -9.27 8.90
C HIS A 217 8.03 -9.11 8.04
N VAL A 218 8.59 -10.21 7.61
CA VAL A 218 9.74 -10.24 6.72
C VAL A 218 9.44 -11.16 5.55
N LEU A 219 9.67 -10.67 4.34
CA LEU A 219 9.68 -11.44 3.11
C LEU A 219 11.12 -11.61 2.64
N SER A 220 11.66 -12.84 2.67
CA SER A 220 12.92 -13.12 2.01
C SER A 220 12.69 -13.38 0.52
N TYR A 221 13.40 -12.62 -0.30
CA TYR A 221 13.42 -12.81 -1.75
C TYR A 221 14.86 -13.05 -2.27
N SER A 222 15.70 -13.60 -1.40
CA SER A 222 17.04 -14.05 -1.75
C SER A 222 17.02 -15.11 -2.86
N ALA A 223 18.11 -15.25 -3.60
CA ALA A 223 18.24 -16.27 -4.62
C ALA A 223 17.90 -17.66 -4.05
N GLY A 224 17.14 -18.45 -4.82
CA GLY A 224 16.67 -19.77 -4.40
C GLY A 224 15.43 -19.79 -3.49
N THR A 225 14.92 -18.65 -3.03
CA THR A 225 13.65 -18.61 -2.28
C THR A 225 12.44 -18.60 -3.23
N GLU A 226 11.29 -19.05 -2.72
CA GLU A 226 10.03 -19.08 -3.48
C GLU A 226 9.61 -17.67 -4.00
N ALA A 227 9.86 -16.62 -3.23
CA ALA A 227 9.48 -15.27 -3.59
C ALA A 227 10.44 -14.60 -4.59
N HIS A 228 11.64 -15.16 -4.82
CA HIS A 228 12.69 -14.52 -5.61
C HIS A 228 12.23 -14.09 -7.00
N SER A 229 11.69 -15.01 -7.79
CA SER A 229 11.24 -14.72 -9.17
C SER A 229 10.16 -13.64 -9.22
N GLY A 230 9.14 -13.72 -8.32
CA GLY A 230 8.07 -12.74 -8.26
C GLY A 230 8.56 -11.36 -7.79
N TRP A 231 9.49 -11.34 -6.83
CA TRP A 231 10.05 -10.09 -6.33
C TRP A 231 11.05 -9.45 -7.30
N TYR A 232 11.80 -10.25 -8.05
CA TYR A 232 12.59 -9.77 -9.19
C TYR A 232 11.72 -8.99 -10.18
N GLN A 233 10.60 -9.57 -10.60
CA GLN A 233 9.66 -8.88 -11.50
C GLN A 233 9.06 -7.62 -10.87
N ASN A 234 8.70 -7.68 -9.58
CA ASN A 234 8.23 -6.51 -8.83
C ASN A 234 9.25 -5.38 -8.83
N SER A 235 10.53 -5.69 -8.60
CA SER A 235 11.63 -4.72 -8.57
C SER A 235 11.91 -4.16 -9.97
N MET A 236 11.90 -5.01 -11.00
CA MET A 236 12.11 -4.64 -12.39
C MET A 236 11.05 -3.62 -12.85
N VAL A 237 9.78 -3.96 -12.66
CA VAL A 237 8.67 -3.09 -13.09
C VAL A 237 8.60 -1.83 -12.22
N GLY A 238 8.70 -1.97 -10.89
CA GLY A 238 8.63 -0.86 -9.94
C GLY A 238 9.71 0.19 -10.19
N ALA A 239 10.95 -0.22 -10.45
CA ALA A 239 12.03 0.71 -10.75
C ALA A 239 11.77 1.52 -12.03
N GLN A 240 11.29 0.88 -13.10
CA GLN A 240 10.95 1.58 -14.34
C GLN A 240 9.80 2.58 -14.15
N LEU A 241 8.79 2.22 -13.37
CA LEU A 241 7.66 3.11 -13.07
C LEU A 241 8.07 4.31 -12.19
N LEU A 242 9.10 4.15 -11.35
CA LEU A 242 9.65 5.22 -10.51
C LEU A 242 10.64 6.14 -11.26
N LYS A 243 11.15 5.74 -12.43
CA LYS A 243 12.12 6.52 -13.21
C LYS A 243 11.70 7.97 -13.47
N PRO A 244 10.44 8.27 -13.89
CA PRO A 244 10.00 9.65 -14.10
C PRO A 244 10.08 10.50 -12.82
N LEU A 245 9.74 9.91 -11.66
CA LEU A 245 9.87 10.59 -10.37
C LEU A 245 11.33 10.93 -10.07
N PHE A 246 12.25 9.98 -10.25
CA PHE A 246 13.66 10.18 -9.96
C PHE A 246 14.27 11.29 -10.80
N ILE A 247 13.93 11.35 -12.10
CA ILE A 247 14.38 12.41 -13.00
C ILE A 247 13.74 13.76 -12.63
N LYS A 248 12.42 13.81 -12.37
CA LYS A 248 11.70 15.02 -11.95
C LYS A 248 12.28 15.58 -10.65
N MET A 249 12.64 14.73 -9.71
CA MET A 249 13.24 15.14 -8.42
C MET A 249 14.75 15.37 -8.51
N GLN A 250 15.36 15.21 -9.67
CA GLN A 250 16.79 15.42 -9.89
C GLN A 250 17.66 14.61 -8.90
N VAL A 251 17.33 13.34 -8.70
CA VAL A 251 18.13 12.41 -7.89
C VAL A 251 19.04 11.55 -8.76
N THR A 252 18.82 11.55 -10.07
CA THR A 252 19.62 10.87 -11.09
C THR A 252 19.35 11.47 -12.46
N THR A 253 20.19 11.17 -13.44
CA THR A 253 19.94 11.40 -14.87
C THR A 253 19.33 10.16 -15.52
N GLN A 254 18.84 10.31 -16.75
CA GLN A 254 18.36 9.17 -17.56
C GLN A 254 19.44 8.10 -17.72
N GLU A 255 20.65 8.50 -18.11
CA GLU A 255 21.77 7.61 -18.38
C GLU A 255 22.24 6.88 -17.13
N GLU A 256 22.40 7.60 -16.01
CA GLU A 256 22.78 7.01 -14.73
C GLU A 256 21.73 6.01 -14.23
N PHE A 257 20.43 6.34 -14.40
CA PHE A 257 19.37 5.42 -14.05
C PHE A 257 19.44 4.14 -14.87
N ASP A 258 19.57 4.25 -16.20
CA ASP A 258 19.57 3.09 -17.09
C ASP A 258 20.76 2.15 -16.80
N GLN A 259 21.94 2.71 -16.53
CA GLN A 259 23.11 1.92 -16.13
C GLN A 259 22.91 1.23 -14.77
N LEU A 260 22.35 1.94 -13.79
CA LEU A 260 22.08 1.38 -12.48
C LEU A 260 20.98 0.31 -12.52
N TYR A 261 19.97 0.51 -13.33
CA TYR A 261 18.88 -0.45 -13.53
C TYR A 261 19.39 -1.76 -14.14
N GLU A 262 20.21 -1.70 -15.19
CA GLU A 262 20.83 -2.89 -15.78
C GLU A 262 21.76 -3.62 -14.80
N GLN A 263 22.48 -2.88 -13.97
CA GLN A 263 23.30 -3.46 -12.92
C GLN A 263 22.43 -4.16 -11.87
N MET A 264 21.36 -3.51 -11.42
CA MET A 264 20.43 -4.05 -10.43
C MET A 264 19.84 -5.38 -10.94
N LEU A 265 19.40 -5.46 -12.20
CA LEU A 265 18.82 -6.69 -12.75
C LEU A 265 19.83 -7.85 -12.73
N ARG A 266 21.09 -7.59 -13.14
CA ARG A 266 22.15 -8.62 -13.09
C ARG A 266 22.45 -9.08 -11.67
N GLU A 267 22.47 -8.17 -10.70
CA GLU A 267 22.75 -8.50 -9.30
C GLU A 267 21.60 -9.28 -8.66
N LEU A 268 20.35 -8.94 -9.00
CA LEU A 268 19.15 -9.65 -8.51
C LEU A 268 19.08 -11.10 -9.05
N GLU A 269 19.59 -11.38 -10.25
CA GLU A 269 19.63 -12.73 -10.84
C GLU A 269 20.80 -13.58 -10.34
N ALA A 270 21.77 -12.97 -9.66
CA ALA A 270 22.97 -13.68 -9.24
C ALA A 270 22.67 -14.67 -8.10
N GLU A 271 23.33 -15.85 -8.14
CA GLU A 271 23.17 -16.89 -7.10
C GLU A 271 23.55 -16.41 -5.68
N TRP A 272 24.43 -15.41 -5.58
CA TRP A 272 24.85 -14.82 -4.31
C TRP A 272 23.87 -13.78 -3.76
N PHE A 273 22.83 -13.41 -4.50
CA PHE A 273 21.91 -12.37 -4.10
C PHE A 273 21.14 -12.73 -2.83
N CYS A 274 21.14 -11.81 -1.88
CA CYS A 274 20.34 -11.88 -0.66
C CYS A 274 19.55 -10.59 -0.49
N GLY A 275 18.24 -10.71 -0.25
CA GLY A 275 17.36 -9.58 -0.01
C GLY A 275 16.17 -9.94 0.87
N ILE A 276 15.80 -8.99 1.72
CA ILE A 276 14.58 -9.05 2.54
C ILE A 276 13.80 -7.75 2.40
N GLU A 277 12.49 -7.89 2.42
CA GLU A 277 11.57 -6.78 2.58
C GLU A 277 10.96 -6.82 3.98
N PHE A 278 10.81 -5.66 4.60
CA PHE A 278 10.27 -5.52 5.93
C PHE A 278 8.95 -4.75 5.90
N PHE A 279 7.93 -5.33 6.52
CA PHE A 279 6.61 -4.69 6.69
C PHE A 279 6.25 -4.63 8.16
N LEU A 280 5.52 -3.59 8.54
CA LEU A 280 4.87 -3.51 9.84
C LEU A 280 3.37 -3.38 9.65
N THR A 281 2.61 -4.26 10.27
CA THR A 281 1.17 -4.08 10.46
C THR A 281 0.95 -3.53 11.86
N ALA A 282 0.29 -2.39 11.97
CA ALA A 282 -0.20 -1.84 13.22
C ALA A 282 -1.71 -1.77 13.19
N TRP A 283 -2.35 -2.07 14.32
CA TRP A 283 -3.81 -1.99 14.47
C TRP A 283 -4.20 -1.49 15.84
N GLY A 284 -5.37 -0.87 15.91
CA GLY A 284 -5.95 -0.40 17.16
C GLY A 284 -7.47 -0.44 17.09
N LYS A 285 -8.11 -0.52 18.23
CA LYS A 285 -9.57 -0.55 18.36
C LYS A 285 -10.11 0.86 18.56
N LYS A 286 -11.22 1.16 17.87
CA LYS A 286 -12.02 2.33 18.22
C LYS A 286 -12.67 2.09 19.57
N LYS A 287 -12.60 3.11 20.45
CA LYS A 287 -13.22 3.06 21.77
C LYS A 287 -14.68 2.63 21.70
N GLU A 288 -15.07 1.72 22.55
CA GLU A 288 -16.48 1.38 22.75
C GLU A 288 -17.22 2.55 23.38
N LEU A 289 -18.42 2.81 22.91
CA LEU A 289 -19.31 3.73 23.62
C LEU A 289 -19.77 3.01 24.87
N LEU A 290 -19.41 3.53 26.04
CA LEU A 290 -19.99 3.06 27.29
C LEU A 290 -21.51 3.25 27.24
N PRO A 291 -22.28 2.27 27.65
CA PRO A 291 -23.73 2.35 27.67
C PRO A 291 -24.27 3.47 28.53
#